data_cc89583780233b0725c96344b8c697a3
#
_entry.id   cc89583780233b0725c96344b8c697a3
#
_cell.length_a   1.000
_cell.length_b   1.000
_cell.length_c   1.000
_cell.angle_alpha   90.00
_cell.angle_beta   90.00
_cell.angle_gamma   90.00
#
_symmetry.space_group_name_H-M   'P 1'
#
loop_
_entity.id
_entity.type
_entity.pdbx_description
1 polymer ?
#
loop_
_entity_poly.entity_id
_entity_poly.type
_entity_poly.pdbx_seq_one_letter_code
_entity_poly.pdbx_strand_id
1 'polypeptide(L)'
;MTYGSKIRTLLLTNFVLAAYTVYYCVSYEQYWILWTGIAWALFSIGVGTFGGWHRYWSHRSYETGPIRENIMTWLGMLSLTGAPITVVAMHRYHHANSDQAVDPHSPQNVPWYKLILGYYQTFETSPRIVRDVIRNKQMKFVQKNFFKLYTSGLIFAALIHPVLAGVLFSFPCVYCYIAGIGGNAIMNHIFGWQDHDSKDNSKNNVLLAILSLGEGWHNNHHYRASRYTTSEAWWQIDPVGLWIKYCWATKV
;
A
#
# COMPACT_ATOMS: atom_id res chain seq x y z
N MET A 1 18.41 7.18 14.69
CA MET A 1 17.79 6.03 13.97
C MET A 1 17.74 6.35 12.48
N THR A 2 18.14 5.41 11.63
CA THR A 2 18.00 5.53 10.17
C THR A 2 16.52 5.50 9.74
N TYR A 3 16.22 5.91 8.51
CA TYR A 3 14.88 5.86 7.96
C TYR A 3 14.29 4.43 8.05
N GLY A 4 15.02 3.44 7.56
CA GLY A 4 14.59 2.04 7.59
C GLY A 4 14.40 1.48 9.01
N SER A 5 15.27 1.87 9.97
CA SER A 5 15.08 1.42 11.35
C SER A 5 13.82 2.01 12.00
N LYS A 6 13.45 3.25 11.67
CA LYS A 6 12.17 3.84 12.13
C LYS A 6 10.96 3.07 11.59
N ILE A 7 10.96 2.75 10.29
CA ILE A 7 9.89 1.94 9.68
C ILE A 7 9.77 0.60 10.40
N ARG A 8 10.88 -0.14 10.58
CA ARG A 8 10.86 -1.46 11.22
C ARG A 8 10.40 -1.43 12.67
N THR A 9 10.83 -0.42 13.44
CA THR A 9 10.37 -0.26 14.83
C THR A 9 8.87 -0.03 14.87
N LEU A 10 8.34 0.90 14.05
CA LEU A 10 6.91 1.15 13.97
C LEU A 10 6.12 -0.05 13.45
N LEU A 11 6.68 -0.77 12.47
CA LEU A 11 6.08 -2.00 11.94
C LEU A 11 5.92 -3.05 13.03
N LEU A 12 6.99 -3.34 13.79
CA LEU A 12 6.93 -4.27 14.91
C LEU A 12 5.90 -3.81 15.97
N THR A 13 5.88 -2.53 16.30
CA THR A 13 4.87 -1.96 17.22
C THR A 13 3.45 -2.21 16.72
N ASN A 14 3.19 -2.01 15.42
CA ASN A 14 1.86 -2.27 14.85
C ASN A 14 1.50 -3.76 14.85
N PHE A 15 2.43 -4.68 14.59
CA PHE A 15 2.17 -6.11 14.71
C PHE A 15 1.81 -6.51 16.14
N VAL A 16 2.53 -5.99 17.13
CA VAL A 16 2.24 -6.25 18.56
C VAL A 16 0.88 -5.69 18.96
N LEU A 17 0.56 -4.44 18.57
CA LEU A 17 -0.73 -3.84 18.87
C LEU A 17 -1.89 -4.53 18.14
N ALA A 18 -1.70 -4.99 16.91
CA ALA A 18 -2.71 -5.76 16.20
C ALA A 18 -2.98 -7.10 16.91
N ALA A 19 -1.92 -7.82 17.30
CA ALA A 19 -2.05 -9.08 18.08
C ALA A 19 -2.76 -8.84 19.42
N TYR A 20 -2.38 -7.77 20.14
CA TYR A 20 -3.06 -7.39 21.38
C TYR A 20 -4.55 -7.07 21.13
N THR A 21 -4.86 -6.34 20.05
CA THR A 21 -6.26 -5.98 19.72
C THR A 21 -7.09 -7.22 19.42
N VAL A 22 -6.55 -8.17 18.66
CA VAL A 22 -7.22 -9.46 18.40
C VAL A 22 -7.43 -10.23 19.71
N TYR A 23 -6.39 -10.34 20.54
CA TYR A 23 -6.46 -11.00 21.86
C TYR A 23 -7.56 -10.35 22.73
N TYR A 24 -7.59 -9.02 22.81
CA TYR A 24 -8.60 -8.27 23.56
C TYR A 24 -10.01 -8.58 23.05
N CYS A 25 -10.21 -8.48 21.73
CA CYS A 25 -11.54 -8.73 21.15
C CYS A 25 -12.05 -10.15 21.39
N VAL A 26 -11.17 -11.14 21.36
CA VAL A 26 -11.53 -12.55 21.63
C VAL A 26 -11.77 -12.76 23.12
N SER A 27 -10.89 -12.26 24.00
CA SER A 27 -10.98 -12.46 25.45
C SER A 27 -12.19 -11.80 26.09
N TYR A 28 -12.66 -10.68 25.52
CA TYR A 28 -13.80 -9.90 26.01
C TYR A 28 -15.03 -9.99 25.11
N GLU A 29 -15.02 -10.92 24.13
CA GLU A 29 -16.11 -11.16 23.17
C GLU A 29 -16.54 -9.90 22.38
N GLN A 30 -15.59 -8.98 22.15
CA GLN A 30 -15.81 -7.72 21.45
C GLN A 30 -15.62 -7.87 19.93
N TYR A 31 -16.24 -8.87 19.31
CA TYR A 31 -16.06 -9.20 17.89
C TYR A 31 -16.47 -8.07 16.95
N TRP A 32 -17.40 -7.21 17.34
CA TRP A 32 -17.78 -6.03 16.53
C TRP A 32 -16.61 -5.05 16.33
N ILE A 33 -15.70 -4.91 17.32
CA ILE A 33 -14.49 -4.08 17.19
C ILE A 33 -13.56 -4.71 16.14
N LEU A 34 -13.41 -6.03 16.16
CA LEU A 34 -12.58 -6.76 15.20
C LEU A 34 -13.08 -6.55 13.77
N TRP A 35 -14.39 -6.75 13.53
CA TRP A 35 -14.98 -6.56 12.21
C TRP A 35 -14.92 -5.11 11.75
N THR A 36 -15.14 -4.14 12.64
CA THR A 36 -14.98 -2.72 12.33
C THR A 36 -13.55 -2.39 11.95
N GLY A 37 -12.58 -2.96 12.67
CA GLY A 37 -11.16 -2.77 12.38
C GLY A 37 -10.74 -3.38 11.03
N ILE A 38 -11.26 -4.55 10.68
CA ILE A 38 -11.03 -5.18 9.37
C ILE A 38 -11.65 -4.32 8.27
N ALA A 39 -12.90 -3.87 8.43
CA ALA A 39 -13.58 -3.01 7.46
C ALA A 39 -12.81 -1.69 7.27
N TRP A 40 -12.32 -1.08 8.35
CA TRP A 40 -11.49 0.11 8.31
C TRP A 40 -10.16 -0.13 7.58
N ALA A 41 -9.50 -1.26 7.82
CA ALA A 41 -8.26 -1.61 7.12
C ALA A 41 -8.48 -1.77 5.60
N LEU A 42 -9.53 -2.50 5.20
CA LEU A 42 -9.89 -2.67 3.79
C LEU A 42 -10.21 -1.32 3.13
N PHE A 43 -11.00 -0.48 3.78
CA PHE A 43 -11.35 0.83 3.27
C PHE A 43 -10.13 1.76 3.17
N SER A 44 -9.39 1.93 4.27
CA SER A 44 -8.29 2.89 4.33
C SER A 44 -7.14 2.52 3.39
N ILE A 45 -6.80 1.25 3.26
CA ILE A 45 -5.74 0.78 2.35
C ILE A 45 -6.25 0.72 0.90
N GLY A 46 -7.49 0.28 0.67
CA GLY A 46 -8.11 0.31 -0.65
C GLY A 46 -8.16 1.72 -1.24
N VAL A 47 -8.65 2.69 -0.47
CA VAL A 47 -8.74 4.10 -0.88
C VAL A 47 -7.38 4.79 -0.87
N GLY A 48 -6.63 4.67 0.22
CA GLY A 48 -5.41 5.45 0.44
C GLY A 48 -4.19 4.90 -0.27
N THR A 49 -3.95 3.59 -0.18
CA THR A 49 -2.75 2.96 -0.74
C THR A 49 -3.00 2.46 -2.16
N PHE A 50 -3.94 1.56 -2.37
CA PHE A 50 -4.16 0.95 -3.68
C PHE A 50 -4.76 1.93 -4.70
N GLY A 51 -5.86 2.62 -4.35
CA GLY A 51 -6.44 3.65 -5.21
C GLY A 51 -5.61 4.92 -5.26
N GLY A 52 -5.09 5.38 -4.11
CA GLY A 52 -4.41 6.66 -3.96
C GLY A 52 -2.92 6.62 -4.30
N TRP A 53 -2.08 6.07 -3.40
CA TRP A 53 -0.63 6.14 -3.61
C TRP A 53 -0.17 5.31 -4.80
N HIS A 54 -0.78 4.16 -5.05
CA HIS A 54 -0.46 3.30 -6.17
C HIS A 54 -1.06 3.82 -7.48
N ARG A 55 -2.37 3.73 -7.67
CA ARG A 55 -2.99 4.03 -8.97
C ARG A 55 -3.01 5.53 -9.30
N TYR A 56 -3.32 6.39 -8.34
CA TYR A 56 -3.38 7.83 -8.60
C TYR A 56 -2.00 8.48 -8.60
N TRP A 57 -1.27 8.44 -7.47
CA TRP A 57 -0.01 9.18 -7.36
C TRP A 57 1.14 8.53 -8.13
N SER A 58 1.24 7.18 -8.18
CA SER A 58 2.32 6.53 -8.92
C SER A 58 2.03 6.47 -10.42
N HIS A 59 0.84 6.05 -10.82
CA HIS A 59 0.54 5.78 -12.23
C HIS A 59 -0.26 6.85 -12.96
N ARG A 60 -0.85 7.80 -12.24
CA ARG A 60 -1.72 8.82 -12.86
C ARG A 60 -2.86 8.22 -13.67
N SER A 61 -3.42 7.12 -13.22
CA SER A 61 -4.36 6.31 -13.96
C SER A 61 -5.80 6.87 -14.02
N TYR A 62 -6.08 7.94 -13.30
CA TYR A 62 -7.36 8.66 -13.32
C TYR A 62 -7.20 10.09 -12.81
N GLU A 63 -8.21 10.94 -13.02
CA GLU A 63 -8.26 12.31 -12.49
C GLU A 63 -9.24 12.39 -11.32
N THR A 64 -8.97 13.27 -10.33
CA THR A 64 -9.84 13.54 -9.19
C THR A 64 -9.63 14.95 -8.64
N GLY A 65 -10.49 15.37 -7.70
CA GLY A 65 -10.41 16.71 -7.10
C GLY A 65 -9.51 16.77 -5.86
N PRO A 66 -9.11 18.00 -5.44
CA PRO A 66 -8.12 18.22 -4.38
C PRO A 66 -8.54 17.67 -3.01
N ILE A 67 -9.82 17.63 -2.70
CA ILE A 67 -10.31 17.05 -1.44
C ILE A 67 -10.03 15.55 -1.42
N ARG A 68 -10.32 14.84 -2.51
CA ARG A 68 -10.08 13.40 -2.64
C ARG A 68 -8.60 13.08 -2.67
N GLU A 69 -7.77 13.90 -3.32
CA GLU A 69 -6.30 13.78 -3.25
C GLU A 69 -5.79 13.84 -1.79
N ASN A 70 -6.30 14.79 -1.01
CA ASN A 70 -5.94 14.94 0.39
C ASN A 70 -6.35 13.70 1.20
N ILE A 71 -7.59 13.24 1.05
CA ILE A 71 -8.07 12.03 1.75
C ILE A 71 -7.17 10.82 1.42
N MET A 72 -6.88 10.58 0.15
CA MET A 72 -6.00 9.48 -0.27
C MET A 72 -4.58 9.62 0.31
N THR A 73 -4.05 10.83 0.35
CA THR A 73 -2.71 11.09 0.90
C THR A 73 -2.64 10.74 2.38
N TRP A 74 -3.64 11.12 3.17
CA TRP A 74 -3.70 10.81 4.60
C TRP A 74 -4.00 9.34 4.89
N LEU A 75 -4.94 8.73 4.19
CA LEU A 75 -5.25 7.33 4.37
C LEU A 75 -4.09 6.41 3.95
N GLY A 76 -3.39 6.75 2.85
CA GLY A 76 -2.22 5.99 2.41
C GLY A 76 -1.09 5.96 3.45
N MET A 77 -0.98 6.99 4.31
CA MET A 77 -0.03 7.01 5.40
C MET A 77 -0.19 5.83 6.37
N LEU A 78 -1.41 5.32 6.54
CA LEU A 78 -1.72 4.21 7.44
C LEU A 78 -1.09 2.88 7.02
N SER A 79 -0.67 2.76 5.75
CA SER A 79 0.06 1.60 5.24
C SER A 79 1.43 1.41 5.90
N LEU A 80 2.05 2.50 6.39
CA LEU A 80 3.42 2.52 6.92
C LEU A 80 4.50 1.98 5.95
N THR A 81 4.21 1.91 4.66
CA THR A 81 5.18 1.44 3.64
C THR A 81 6.31 2.44 3.38
N GLY A 82 6.16 3.66 3.88
CA GLY A 82 7.13 4.75 3.77
C GLY A 82 6.47 6.11 3.61
N ALA A 83 7.27 7.16 3.52
CA ALA A 83 6.76 8.49 3.25
C ALA A 83 6.30 8.62 1.78
N PRO A 84 5.22 9.36 1.47
CA PRO A 84 4.47 9.23 0.22
C PRO A 84 5.29 9.46 -1.05
N ILE A 85 6.12 10.50 -1.09
CA ILE A 85 6.95 10.78 -2.27
C ILE A 85 8.02 9.69 -2.46
N THR A 86 8.56 9.15 -1.38
CA THR A 86 9.52 8.03 -1.42
C THR A 86 8.86 6.76 -1.96
N VAL A 87 7.63 6.45 -1.53
CA VAL A 87 6.88 5.29 -2.02
C VAL A 87 6.56 5.43 -3.51
N VAL A 88 6.09 6.60 -3.95
CA VAL A 88 5.83 6.88 -5.37
C VAL A 88 7.11 6.76 -6.21
N ALA A 89 8.23 7.30 -5.72
CA ALA A 89 9.52 7.20 -6.41
C ALA A 89 9.97 5.74 -6.54
N MET A 90 9.91 4.98 -5.46
CA MET A 90 10.28 3.57 -5.42
C MET A 90 9.41 2.73 -6.37
N HIS A 91 8.11 2.97 -6.36
CA HIS A 91 7.16 2.23 -7.20
C HIS A 91 7.34 2.53 -8.71
N ARG A 92 7.53 3.81 -9.08
CA ARG A 92 7.85 4.18 -10.46
C ARG A 92 9.19 3.63 -10.92
N TYR A 93 10.18 3.58 -10.02
CA TYR A 93 11.48 2.99 -10.31
C TYR A 93 11.38 1.47 -10.48
N HIS A 94 10.58 0.80 -9.65
CA HIS A 94 10.27 -0.62 -9.80
C HIS A 94 9.65 -0.92 -11.16
N HIS A 95 8.59 -0.23 -11.60
CA HIS A 95 8.01 -0.44 -12.92
C HIS A 95 8.98 -0.22 -14.08
N ALA A 96 9.92 0.71 -13.93
CA ALA A 96 10.94 0.95 -14.94
C ALA A 96 12.03 -0.12 -14.98
N ASN A 97 12.23 -0.87 -13.89
CA ASN A 97 13.33 -1.83 -13.71
C ASN A 97 12.86 -3.14 -13.06
N SER A 98 11.59 -3.50 -13.25
CA SER A 98 10.97 -4.63 -12.57
C SER A 98 11.77 -5.91 -12.76
N ASP A 99 12.07 -6.57 -11.63
CA ASP A 99 12.85 -7.79 -11.49
C ASP A 99 14.33 -7.73 -12.01
N GLN A 100 14.80 -6.54 -12.40
CA GLN A 100 16.21 -6.33 -12.71
C GLN A 100 17.03 -6.21 -11.42
N ALA A 101 18.36 -6.32 -11.53
CA ALA A 101 19.28 -6.27 -10.39
C ALA A 101 19.18 -4.99 -9.53
N VAL A 102 18.68 -3.89 -10.11
CA VAL A 102 18.51 -2.60 -9.43
C VAL A 102 17.11 -2.39 -8.85
N ASP A 103 16.20 -3.35 -9.04
CA ASP A 103 14.83 -3.26 -8.48
C ASP A 103 14.88 -3.27 -6.94
N PRO A 104 14.33 -2.23 -6.28
CA PRO A 104 14.46 -2.06 -4.83
C PRO A 104 13.71 -3.12 -4.01
N HIS A 105 12.69 -3.76 -4.57
CA HIS A 105 11.88 -4.70 -3.81
C HIS A 105 11.52 -5.99 -4.56
N SER A 106 12.27 -6.34 -5.60
CA SER A 106 12.07 -7.62 -6.27
C SER A 106 12.44 -8.80 -5.35
N PRO A 107 11.59 -9.83 -5.26
CA PRO A 107 11.91 -11.08 -4.56
C PRO A 107 13.01 -11.89 -5.25
N GLN A 108 13.41 -11.53 -6.47
CA GLN A 108 14.54 -12.09 -7.16
C GLN A 108 15.88 -11.61 -6.55
N ASN A 109 15.89 -10.39 -6.00
CA ASN A 109 17.11 -9.73 -5.50
C ASN A 109 17.19 -9.72 -3.98
N VAL A 110 16.04 -9.67 -3.30
CA VAL A 110 15.95 -9.57 -1.84
C VAL A 110 15.09 -10.73 -1.31
N PRO A 111 15.58 -11.50 -0.33
CA PRO A 111 14.79 -12.57 0.27
C PRO A 111 13.43 -12.05 0.77
N TRP A 112 12.34 -12.75 0.45
CA TRP A 112 10.96 -12.34 0.72
C TRP A 112 10.70 -11.92 2.17
N TYR A 113 11.28 -12.63 3.15
CA TYR A 113 11.13 -12.29 4.57
C TYR A 113 11.77 -10.96 4.94
N LYS A 114 12.86 -10.57 4.26
CA LYS A 114 13.47 -9.24 4.43
C LYS A 114 12.57 -8.15 3.87
N LEU A 115 11.96 -8.38 2.71
CA LEU A 115 11.00 -7.43 2.11
C LEU A 115 9.79 -7.19 3.03
N ILE A 116 9.18 -8.26 3.58
CA ILE A 116 8.09 -8.15 4.56
C ILE A 116 8.53 -7.37 5.80
N LEU A 117 9.78 -7.50 6.22
CA LEU A 117 10.34 -6.75 7.34
C LEU A 117 10.80 -5.32 6.95
N GLY A 118 10.51 -4.85 5.75
CA GLY A 118 10.84 -3.51 5.28
C GLY A 118 12.32 -3.29 4.97
N TYR A 119 13.04 -4.35 4.62
CA TYR A 119 14.41 -4.26 4.11
C TYR A 119 14.38 -4.21 2.58
N TYR A 120 14.35 -3.00 2.03
CA TYR A 120 14.44 -2.76 0.60
C TYR A 120 15.88 -2.46 0.19
N GLN A 121 16.23 -2.74 -1.08
CA GLN A 121 17.49 -2.27 -1.62
C GLN A 121 17.50 -0.74 -1.68
N THR A 122 18.67 -0.16 -1.45
CA THR A 122 18.88 1.26 -1.72
C THR A 122 18.83 1.49 -3.23
N PHE A 123 18.09 2.49 -3.66
CA PHE A 123 18.04 2.90 -5.06
C PHE A 123 18.28 4.40 -5.16
N GLU A 124 18.97 4.78 -6.20
CA GLU A 124 19.17 6.18 -6.56
C GLU A 124 18.34 6.49 -7.81
N THR A 125 17.60 7.56 -7.76
CA THR A 125 16.79 7.97 -8.89
C THR A 125 16.78 9.49 -9.03
N SER A 126 16.58 9.96 -10.27
CA SER A 126 16.45 11.39 -10.51
C SER A 126 15.15 11.94 -9.88
N PRO A 127 15.19 13.11 -9.23
CA PRO A 127 13.98 13.78 -8.76
C PRO A 127 12.95 14.05 -9.86
N ARG A 128 13.35 13.93 -11.13
CA ARG A 128 12.45 14.05 -12.29
C ARG A 128 11.35 12.99 -12.27
N ILE A 129 11.60 11.80 -11.74
CA ILE A 129 10.61 10.70 -11.69
C ILE A 129 9.38 11.04 -10.85
N VAL A 130 9.50 11.98 -9.91
CA VAL A 130 8.42 12.43 -9.01
C VAL A 130 8.14 13.93 -9.13
N ARG A 131 8.57 14.58 -10.22
CA ARG A 131 8.46 16.04 -10.41
C ARG A 131 7.02 16.56 -10.25
N ASP A 132 6.05 15.81 -10.69
CA ASP A 132 4.62 16.09 -10.57
C ASP A 132 4.13 16.01 -9.13
N VAL A 133 4.62 15.03 -8.37
CA VAL A 133 4.22 14.77 -6.99
C VAL A 133 4.85 15.78 -6.02
N ILE A 134 6.12 16.12 -6.22
CA ILE A 134 6.81 17.13 -5.38
C ILE A 134 6.26 18.54 -5.52
N ARG A 135 5.41 18.83 -6.51
CA ARG A 135 4.70 20.10 -6.63
C ARG A 135 3.48 20.19 -5.73
N ASN A 136 2.90 19.06 -5.33
CA ASN A 136 1.75 19.01 -4.45
C ASN A 136 2.16 19.38 -3.01
N LYS A 137 1.54 20.42 -2.45
CA LYS A 137 1.87 20.96 -1.12
C LYS A 137 1.58 19.94 -0.01
N GLN A 138 0.48 19.19 -0.13
CA GLN A 138 0.07 18.19 0.84
C GLN A 138 1.03 16.99 0.87
N MET A 139 1.42 16.49 -0.30
CA MET A 139 2.40 15.42 -0.41
C MET A 139 3.75 15.83 0.22
N LYS A 140 4.21 17.06 -0.02
CA LYS A 140 5.42 17.59 0.64
C LYS A 140 5.29 17.67 2.15
N PHE A 141 4.14 18.14 2.64
CA PHE A 141 3.90 18.27 4.07
C PHE A 141 3.92 16.89 4.75
N VAL A 142 3.19 15.92 4.20
CA VAL A 142 3.18 14.55 4.72
C VAL A 142 4.55 13.90 4.60
N GLN A 143 5.25 14.06 3.47
CA GLN A 143 6.62 13.57 3.28
C GLN A 143 7.57 14.04 4.38
N LYS A 144 7.57 15.36 4.64
CA LYS A 144 8.46 15.97 5.65
C LYS A 144 8.14 15.52 7.08
N ASN A 145 6.86 15.32 7.37
CA ASN A 145 6.38 15.08 8.73
C ASN A 145 5.93 13.62 8.97
N PHE A 146 6.11 12.73 8.03
CA PHE A 146 5.57 11.36 8.02
C PHE A 146 5.70 10.64 9.37
N PHE A 147 6.92 10.51 9.89
CA PHE A 147 7.15 9.82 11.15
C PHE A 147 6.52 10.53 12.35
N LYS A 148 6.56 11.87 12.37
CA LYS A 148 5.93 12.65 13.45
C LYS A 148 4.44 12.45 13.46
N LEU A 149 3.79 12.59 12.30
CA LEU A 149 2.34 12.44 12.15
C LEU A 149 1.89 11.03 12.50
N TYR A 150 2.55 10.01 11.95
CA TYR A 150 2.21 8.62 12.24
C TYR A 150 2.40 8.28 13.72
N THR A 151 3.57 8.59 14.28
CA THR A 151 3.90 8.25 15.67
C THR A 151 3.03 9.02 16.66
N SER A 152 2.81 10.33 16.46
CA SER A 152 1.95 11.10 17.36
C SER A 152 0.48 10.64 17.30
N GLY A 153 -0.05 10.31 16.11
CA GLY A 153 -1.38 9.76 15.97
C GLY A 153 -1.53 8.40 16.65
N LEU A 154 -0.56 7.50 16.44
CA LEU A 154 -0.52 6.18 17.09
C LEU A 154 -0.48 6.29 18.62
N ILE A 155 0.42 7.15 19.16
CA ILE A 155 0.54 7.37 20.61
C ILE A 155 -0.75 7.99 21.15
N PHE A 156 -1.30 9.00 20.49
CA PHE A 156 -2.54 9.65 20.93
C PHE A 156 -3.70 8.64 21.02
N ALA A 157 -3.87 7.81 20.00
CA ALA A 157 -4.88 6.75 20.01
C ALA A 157 -4.62 5.72 21.14
N ALA A 158 -3.35 5.33 21.36
CA ALA A 158 -2.98 4.38 22.40
C ALA A 158 -3.18 4.93 23.83
N LEU A 159 -2.99 6.24 24.04
CA LEU A 159 -3.27 6.90 25.31
C LEU A 159 -4.77 6.94 25.64
N ILE A 160 -5.64 6.98 24.62
CA ILE A 160 -7.09 6.84 24.83
C ILE A 160 -7.41 5.38 25.16
N HIS A 161 -7.01 4.46 24.29
CA HIS A 161 -7.12 3.01 24.50
C HIS A 161 -6.22 2.25 23.52
N PRO A 162 -5.41 1.26 23.94
CA PRO A 162 -4.53 0.52 23.03
C PRO A 162 -5.27 -0.15 21.86
N VAL A 163 -6.49 -0.65 22.07
CA VAL A 163 -7.34 -1.22 21.02
C VAL A 163 -7.72 -0.19 19.95
N LEU A 164 -7.93 1.07 20.34
CA LEU A 164 -8.20 2.15 19.36
C LEU A 164 -6.99 2.37 18.43
N ALA A 165 -5.77 2.34 18.99
CA ALA A 165 -4.55 2.41 18.19
C ALA A 165 -4.43 1.19 17.26
N GLY A 166 -4.76 0.00 17.75
CA GLY A 166 -4.82 -1.23 16.95
C GLY A 166 -5.78 -1.12 15.77
N VAL A 167 -7.01 -0.67 16.03
CA VAL A 167 -8.04 -0.50 14.98
C VAL A 167 -7.62 0.56 13.96
N LEU A 168 -7.22 1.76 14.42
CA LEU A 168 -7.00 2.90 13.52
C LEU A 168 -5.69 2.81 12.72
N PHE A 169 -4.63 2.24 13.30
CA PHE A 169 -3.29 2.23 12.70
C PHE A 169 -2.79 0.82 12.40
N SER A 170 -2.92 -0.12 13.36
CA SER A 170 -2.25 -1.39 13.23
C SER A 170 -2.94 -2.33 12.24
N PHE A 171 -4.26 -2.39 12.20
CA PHE A 171 -4.96 -3.21 11.21
C PHE A 171 -4.70 -2.74 9.77
N PRO A 172 -4.81 -1.44 9.41
CA PRO A 172 -4.39 -0.96 8.10
C PRO A 172 -2.93 -1.30 7.77
N CYS A 173 -2.00 -1.06 8.69
CA CYS A 173 -0.59 -1.36 8.49
C CYS A 173 -0.36 -2.85 8.22
N VAL A 174 -0.85 -3.73 9.09
CA VAL A 174 -0.70 -5.19 8.96
C VAL A 174 -1.37 -5.71 7.69
N TYR A 175 -2.58 -5.24 7.37
CA TYR A 175 -3.26 -5.61 6.14
C TYR A 175 -2.44 -5.22 4.90
N CYS A 176 -1.89 -3.99 4.86
CA CYS A 176 -1.06 -3.55 3.74
C CYS A 176 0.22 -4.39 3.60
N TYR A 177 0.86 -4.76 4.72
CA TYR A 177 2.05 -5.60 4.67
C TYR A 177 1.74 -7.04 4.25
N ILE A 178 0.60 -7.60 4.61
CA ILE A 178 0.18 -8.93 4.15
C ILE A 178 -0.26 -8.90 2.69
N ALA A 179 -1.22 -8.06 2.34
CA ALA A 179 -1.84 -8.06 1.01
C ALA A 179 -1.04 -7.24 -0.02
N GLY A 180 -0.52 -6.08 0.35
CA GLY A 180 0.24 -5.21 -0.55
C GLY A 180 1.69 -5.68 -0.73
N ILE A 181 2.47 -5.75 0.35
CA ILE A 181 3.88 -6.14 0.24
C ILE A 181 4.00 -7.66 0.04
N GLY A 182 3.42 -8.47 0.93
CA GLY A 182 3.49 -9.94 0.86
C GLY A 182 2.80 -10.48 -0.39
N GLY A 183 1.57 -10.05 -0.66
CA GLY A 183 0.79 -10.47 -1.82
C GLY A 183 1.35 -9.93 -3.12
N ASN A 184 1.31 -8.62 -3.31
CA ASN A 184 1.56 -8.02 -4.61
C ASN A 184 3.06 -7.88 -4.93
N ALA A 185 3.84 -7.25 -4.06
CA ALA A 185 5.25 -7.02 -4.35
C ALA A 185 6.12 -8.29 -4.28
N ILE A 186 5.66 -9.36 -3.63
CA ILE A 186 6.43 -10.59 -3.47
C ILE A 186 5.75 -11.76 -4.20
N MET A 187 4.56 -12.19 -3.72
CA MET A 187 3.96 -13.43 -4.19
C MET A 187 3.49 -13.36 -5.65
N ASN A 188 3.03 -12.20 -6.12
CA ASN A 188 2.66 -12.01 -7.53
C ASN A 188 3.86 -11.94 -8.49
N HIS A 189 5.10 -11.88 -8.01
CA HIS A 189 6.31 -12.09 -8.81
C HIS A 189 6.84 -13.53 -8.75
N ILE A 190 6.19 -14.41 -7.96
CA ILE A 190 6.61 -15.80 -7.79
C ILE A 190 5.52 -16.77 -8.29
N PHE A 191 4.26 -16.54 -7.89
CA PHE A 191 3.14 -17.48 -8.10
C PHE A 191 2.02 -16.87 -8.93
N GLY A 192 1.49 -17.64 -9.85
CA GLY A 192 0.37 -17.28 -10.71
C GLY A 192 0.68 -17.54 -12.18
N TRP A 193 -0.01 -16.84 -13.08
CA TRP A 193 0.19 -16.94 -14.52
C TRP A 193 0.37 -15.55 -15.15
N GLN A 194 0.87 -15.52 -16.37
CA GLN A 194 0.99 -14.31 -17.18
C GLN A 194 0.03 -14.39 -18.35
N ASP A 195 -0.80 -13.36 -18.51
CA ASP A 195 -1.65 -13.16 -19.69
C ASP A 195 -0.93 -12.26 -20.71
N HIS A 196 0.07 -11.51 -20.26
CA HIS A 196 0.83 -10.55 -21.06
C HIS A 196 2.33 -10.71 -20.87
N ASP A 197 3.09 -10.46 -21.92
CA ASP A 197 4.53 -10.30 -21.87
C ASP A 197 4.87 -8.90 -21.32
N SER A 198 4.94 -8.78 -20.00
CA SER A 198 5.33 -7.56 -19.27
C SER A 198 6.85 -7.36 -19.19
N LYS A 199 7.64 -8.32 -19.69
CA LYS A 199 9.12 -8.38 -19.60
C LYS A 199 9.67 -8.46 -18.18
N ASP A 200 8.84 -8.88 -17.23
CA ASP A 200 9.17 -9.13 -15.83
C ASP A 200 8.47 -10.41 -15.35
N ASN A 201 8.58 -10.73 -14.06
CA ASN A 201 7.96 -11.93 -13.49
C ASN A 201 6.58 -11.66 -12.87
N SER A 202 5.98 -10.51 -13.13
CA SER A 202 4.65 -10.18 -12.62
C SER A 202 3.61 -11.20 -13.10
N LYS A 203 2.73 -11.62 -12.22
CA LYS A 203 1.73 -12.66 -12.47
C LYS A 203 0.35 -12.26 -11.97
N ASN A 204 -0.67 -12.82 -12.60
CA ASN A 204 -2.04 -12.75 -12.12
C ASN A 204 -2.30 -13.90 -11.14
N ASN A 205 -3.03 -13.63 -10.06
CA ASN A 205 -3.38 -14.63 -9.06
C ASN A 205 -4.74 -14.29 -8.41
N VAL A 206 -5.71 -15.19 -8.55
CA VAL A 206 -7.10 -14.99 -8.07
C VAL A 206 -7.15 -14.77 -6.55
N LEU A 207 -6.45 -15.62 -5.78
CA LEU A 207 -6.49 -15.53 -4.32
C LEU A 207 -5.91 -14.19 -3.85
N LEU A 208 -4.79 -13.78 -4.43
CA LEU A 208 -4.18 -12.50 -4.12
C LEU A 208 -5.04 -11.33 -4.59
N ALA A 209 -5.74 -11.45 -5.71
CA ALA A 209 -6.69 -10.42 -6.17
C ALA A 209 -7.86 -10.23 -5.20
N ILE A 210 -8.40 -11.31 -4.64
CA ILE A 210 -9.44 -11.25 -3.60
C ILE A 210 -8.89 -10.59 -2.34
N LEU A 211 -7.73 -11.03 -1.85
CA LEU A 211 -7.13 -10.54 -0.61
C LEU A 211 -6.66 -9.09 -0.70
N SER A 212 -6.30 -8.60 -1.88
CA SER A 212 -5.77 -7.26 -2.12
C SER A 212 -6.71 -6.34 -2.91
N LEU A 213 -8.01 -6.64 -2.92
CA LEU A 213 -9.05 -5.80 -3.55
C LEU A 213 -8.78 -5.50 -5.04
N GLY A 214 -8.24 -6.48 -5.77
CA GLY A 214 -7.96 -6.41 -7.20
C GLY A 214 -6.48 -6.26 -7.57
N GLU A 215 -5.59 -5.90 -6.63
CA GLU A 215 -4.16 -5.72 -6.95
C GLU A 215 -3.46 -7.01 -7.37
N GLY A 216 -4.04 -8.19 -7.10
CA GLY A 216 -3.51 -9.49 -7.52
C GLY A 216 -3.63 -9.78 -9.02
N TRP A 217 -4.32 -8.95 -9.82
CA TRP A 217 -4.24 -8.94 -11.28
C TRP A 217 -2.96 -8.19 -11.72
N HIS A 218 -1.83 -8.63 -11.24
CA HIS A 218 -0.59 -7.86 -11.22
C HIS A 218 0.16 -7.87 -12.56
N ASN A 219 0.04 -8.95 -13.35
CA ASN A 219 0.58 -8.99 -14.70
C ASN A 219 -0.19 -8.02 -15.63
N ASN A 220 -1.54 -7.98 -15.52
CA ASN A 220 -2.33 -6.99 -16.23
C ASN A 220 -1.90 -5.56 -15.88
N HIS A 221 -1.68 -5.33 -14.57
CA HIS A 221 -1.22 -4.04 -14.06
C HIS A 221 0.16 -3.67 -14.61
N HIS A 222 1.15 -4.55 -14.56
CA HIS A 222 2.49 -4.30 -15.10
C HIS A 222 2.48 -4.04 -16.60
N TYR A 223 1.62 -4.73 -17.33
CA TYR A 223 1.46 -4.53 -18.78
C TYR A 223 0.78 -3.21 -19.13
N ARG A 224 -0.17 -2.74 -18.29
CA ARG A 224 -0.95 -1.50 -18.53
C ARG A 224 -1.13 -0.67 -17.26
N ALA A 225 -0.03 -0.24 -16.65
CA ALA A 225 -0.01 0.46 -15.38
C ALA A 225 -0.78 1.80 -15.35
N SER A 226 -1.01 2.41 -16.51
CA SER A 226 -1.79 3.65 -16.64
C SER A 226 -3.31 3.47 -16.56
N ARG A 227 -3.82 2.23 -16.49
CA ARG A 227 -5.26 1.98 -16.36
C ARG A 227 -5.69 2.13 -14.90
N TYR A 228 -6.88 2.70 -14.67
CA TYR A 228 -7.49 2.82 -13.34
C TYR A 228 -7.93 1.47 -12.76
N THR A 229 -8.08 0.43 -13.60
CA THR A 229 -8.44 -0.93 -13.22
C THR A 229 -7.37 -1.93 -13.65
N THR A 230 -7.14 -2.93 -12.82
CA THR A 230 -6.28 -4.08 -13.09
C THR A 230 -7.03 -5.24 -13.75
N SER A 231 -8.37 -5.15 -13.80
CA SER A 231 -9.26 -6.14 -14.42
C SER A 231 -9.26 -5.99 -15.94
N GLU A 232 -9.16 -7.08 -16.66
CA GLU A 232 -9.26 -7.13 -18.13
C GLU A 232 -10.37 -8.09 -18.60
N ALA A 233 -10.69 -9.14 -17.84
CA ALA A 233 -11.78 -10.06 -18.13
C ALA A 233 -12.97 -9.80 -17.19
N TRP A 234 -14.18 -10.13 -17.63
CA TRP A 234 -15.42 -9.90 -16.87
C TRP A 234 -15.46 -10.58 -15.49
N TRP A 235 -14.74 -11.67 -15.31
CA TRP A 235 -14.63 -12.43 -14.06
C TRP A 235 -13.51 -11.95 -13.14
N GLN A 236 -12.62 -11.11 -13.64
CA GLN A 236 -11.56 -10.49 -12.86
C GLN A 236 -12.14 -9.33 -12.04
N ILE A 237 -12.48 -9.58 -10.78
CA ILE A 237 -13.07 -8.56 -9.91
C ILE A 237 -11.96 -7.66 -9.36
N ASP A 238 -12.14 -6.34 -9.52
CA ASP A 238 -11.27 -5.29 -9.02
C ASP A 238 -12.10 -4.26 -8.23
N PRO A 239 -12.34 -4.49 -6.93
CA PRO A 239 -13.13 -3.60 -6.09
C PRO A 239 -12.60 -2.16 -6.05
N VAL A 240 -11.27 -1.98 -6.04
CA VAL A 240 -10.65 -0.65 -6.06
C VAL A 240 -10.92 0.06 -7.38
N GLY A 241 -10.80 -0.64 -8.51
CA GLY A 241 -11.13 -0.08 -9.83
C GLY A 241 -12.60 0.31 -9.97
N LEU A 242 -13.50 -0.53 -9.46
CA LEU A 242 -14.94 -0.20 -9.43
C LEU A 242 -15.21 1.04 -8.58
N TRP A 243 -14.63 1.11 -7.38
CA TRP A 243 -14.75 2.27 -6.51
C TRP A 243 -14.18 3.55 -7.16
N ILE A 244 -13.03 3.47 -7.82
CA ILE A 244 -12.45 4.60 -8.57
C ILE A 244 -13.44 5.08 -9.62
N LYS A 245 -13.94 4.17 -10.45
CA LYS A 245 -14.82 4.50 -11.59
C LYS A 245 -16.12 5.17 -11.14
N TYR A 246 -16.77 4.64 -10.13
CA TYR A 246 -18.14 5.05 -9.79
C TYR A 246 -18.25 6.07 -8.66
N CYS A 247 -17.23 6.16 -7.80
CA CYS A 247 -17.30 7.00 -6.60
C CYS A 247 -16.23 8.08 -6.52
N TRP A 248 -15.06 7.87 -7.17
CA TRP A 248 -13.90 8.69 -6.82
C TRP A 248 -13.32 9.52 -7.98
N ALA A 249 -13.22 8.95 -9.16
CA ALA A 249 -12.68 9.66 -10.31
C ALA A 249 -13.65 10.74 -10.82
N THR A 250 -13.08 11.82 -11.34
CA THR A 250 -13.80 12.79 -12.15
C THR A 250 -13.65 12.45 -13.64
N LYS A 251 -12.57 11.71 -13.98
CA LYS A 251 -12.30 11.16 -15.31
C LYS A 251 -11.43 9.92 -15.19
N VAL A 252 -11.72 8.88 -15.97
CA VAL A 252 -10.98 7.62 -16.10
C VAL A 252 -10.56 7.36 -17.53
#